data_e3d48ff8adffa23d4274e701c823d5ae
#
_entry.id   e3d48ff8adffa23d4274e701c823d5ae
#
_cell.length_a   1.000
_cell.length_b   1.000
_cell.length_c   1.000
_cell.angle_alpha   90.00
_cell.angle_beta   90.00
_cell.angle_gamma   90.00
#
_symmetry.space_group_name_H-M   'P 1'
#
loop_
_entity.id
_entity.type
_entity.pdbx_description
1 polymer ?
#
loop_
_entity_poly.entity_id
_entity_poly.type
_entity_poly.pdbx_seq_one_letter_code
_entity_poly.pdbx_strand_id
1 'polypeptide(L)'
;MKRSDITFQKLLKILDLAISEGFLTNNAAKDGINHSKGYLFSKENSSFLKSFEKKDLAIDLGTGGGLPGLVLATFTDCFWLLTDRSERRCAFLKKAISDLDLNEKVEVVECSAEELSLGDYRGKAKLVTARSFASPAITAECAGPLLREGGLFIVSEPPFNNPTDNQDRWPIEGLVDLGLKQKEQWHTGLAGYRSFVCVAKCSEIYPRRFNKITKNPLF
;
A
#
# COMPACT_ATOMS: atom_id res chain seq x y z
N MET A 1 16.25 24.68 -11.38
CA MET A 1 15.08 23.86 -11.07
C MET A 1 15.38 23.13 -9.77
N LYS A 2 14.50 23.20 -8.77
CA LYS A 2 14.72 22.51 -7.49
C LYS A 2 14.67 20.98 -7.69
N ARG A 3 15.41 20.19 -6.88
CA ARG A 3 15.42 18.71 -6.96
C ARG A 3 14.00 18.11 -6.87
N SER A 4 13.13 18.72 -6.09
CA SER A 4 11.70 18.36 -5.97
C SER A 4 10.95 18.48 -7.30
N ASP A 5 11.25 19.51 -8.10
CA ASP A 5 10.56 19.75 -9.37
C ASP A 5 10.98 18.71 -10.42
N ILE A 6 12.27 18.33 -10.42
CA ILE A 6 12.81 17.28 -11.31
C ILE A 6 12.15 15.93 -10.99
N THR A 7 12.08 15.57 -9.71
CA THR A 7 11.44 14.30 -9.27
C THR A 7 9.97 14.27 -9.65
N PHE A 8 9.24 15.37 -9.47
CA PHE A 8 7.84 15.48 -9.87
C PHE A 8 7.63 15.28 -11.37
N GLN A 9 8.47 15.91 -12.22
CA GLN A 9 8.40 15.73 -13.68
C GLN A 9 8.75 14.29 -14.11
N LYS A 10 9.72 13.65 -13.45
CA LYS A 10 10.03 12.24 -13.68
C LYS A 10 8.86 11.34 -13.32
N LEU A 11 8.20 11.57 -12.15
CA LEU A 11 7.01 10.83 -11.74
C LEU A 11 5.87 10.94 -12.77
N LEU A 12 5.57 12.14 -13.27
CA LEU A 12 4.53 12.32 -14.28
C LEU A 12 4.82 11.49 -15.54
N LYS A 13 6.06 11.53 -16.05
CA LYS A 13 6.47 10.71 -17.21
C LYS A 13 6.32 9.21 -16.96
N ILE A 14 6.66 8.75 -15.76
CA ILE A 14 6.52 7.33 -15.37
C ILE A 14 5.04 6.94 -15.34
N LEU A 15 4.16 7.79 -14.81
CA LEU A 15 2.72 7.52 -14.79
C LEU A 15 2.12 7.51 -16.20
N ASP A 16 2.57 8.40 -17.09
CA ASP A 16 2.16 8.39 -18.51
C ASP A 16 2.61 7.09 -19.21
N LEU A 17 3.84 6.61 -18.94
CA LEU A 17 4.30 5.31 -19.41
C LEU A 17 3.47 4.16 -18.84
N ALA A 18 3.11 4.21 -17.55
CA ALA A 18 2.25 3.19 -16.93
C ALA A 18 0.86 3.12 -17.57
N ILE A 19 0.33 4.27 -18.04
CA ILE A 19 -0.93 4.31 -18.82
C ILE A 19 -0.71 3.64 -20.18
N SER A 20 0.34 4.01 -20.89
CA SER A 20 0.61 3.47 -22.24
C SER A 20 0.85 1.94 -22.22
N GLU A 21 1.44 1.42 -21.14
CA GLU A 21 1.61 -0.02 -20.90
C GLU A 21 0.34 -0.73 -20.40
N GLY A 22 -0.75 0.01 -20.14
CA GLY A 22 -2.00 -0.52 -19.61
C GLY A 22 -1.95 -0.94 -18.13
N PHE A 23 -0.97 -0.44 -17.36
CA PHE A 23 -0.84 -0.71 -15.92
C PHE A 23 -1.67 0.23 -15.07
N LEU A 24 -2.02 1.40 -15.60
CA LEU A 24 -2.90 2.39 -14.98
C LEU A 24 -3.96 2.85 -15.97
N THR A 25 -5.13 3.22 -15.45
CA THR A 25 -6.12 3.97 -16.22
C THR A 25 -5.78 5.47 -16.21
N ASN A 26 -6.23 6.21 -17.22
CA ASN A 26 -6.07 7.67 -17.27
C ASN A 26 -6.57 8.35 -15.98
N ASN A 27 -7.74 7.93 -15.47
CA ASN A 27 -8.30 8.49 -14.24
C ASN A 27 -7.44 8.17 -13.00
N ALA A 28 -6.87 6.96 -12.92
CA ALA A 28 -6.01 6.57 -11.81
C ALA A 28 -4.69 7.36 -11.79
N ALA A 29 -4.15 7.71 -12.95
CA ALA A 29 -2.90 8.46 -13.07
C ALA A 29 -3.08 9.97 -12.93
N LYS A 30 -4.19 10.52 -13.40
CA LYS A 30 -4.47 11.98 -13.40
C LYS A 30 -4.27 12.63 -12.04
N ASP A 31 -4.73 11.97 -10.98
CA ASP A 31 -4.56 12.40 -9.58
C ASP A 31 -3.63 11.47 -8.78
N GLY A 32 -2.94 10.55 -9.45
CA GLY A 32 -2.17 9.48 -8.82
C GLY A 32 -1.17 9.96 -7.78
N ILE A 33 -0.47 11.07 -8.06
CA ILE A 33 0.52 11.66 -7.13
C ILE A 33 -0.20 12.24 -5.90
N ASN A 34 -1.25 13.04 -6.08
CA ASN A 34 -1.98 13.65 -4.97
C ASN A 34 -2.72 12.60 -4.15
N HIS A 35 -3.34 11.63 -4.82
CA HIS A 35 -3.96 10.49 -4.17
C HIS A 35 -2.93 9.73 -3.31
N SER A 36 -1.76 9.43 -3.85
CA SER A 36 -0.71 8.74 -3.08
C SER A 36 -0.24 9.56 -1.86
N LYS A 37 -0.04 10.87 -2.02
CA LYS A 37 0.28 11.77 -0.88
C LYS A 37 -0.78 11.74 0.21
N GLY A 38 -2.05 11.52 -0.14
CA GLY A 38 -3.14 11.43 0.81
C GLY A 38 -2.94 10.36 1.90
N TYR A 39 -2.19 9.30 1.62
CA TYR A 39 -1.78 8.30 2.63
C TYR A 39 -0.96 8.91 3.78
N LEU A 40 -0.26 10.03 3.54
CA LEU A 40 0.58 10.71 4.52
C LEU A 40 -0.16 11.84 5.27
N PHE A 41 -1.41 12.13 4.92
CA PHE A 41 -2.16 13.27 5.49
C PHE A 41 -3.05 12.90 6.68
N SER A 42 -2.90 11.72 7.23
CA SER A 42 -3.54 11.33 8.48
C SER A 42 -3.13 12.28 9.62
N LYS A 43 -4.10 12.77 10.38
CA LYS A 43 -3.85 13.63 11.55
C LYS A 43 -3.36 12.82 12.74
N GLU A 44 -4.04 11.70 13.03
CA GLU A 44 -3.71 10.83 14.17
C GLU A 44 -2.41 10.04 13.95
N ASN A 45 -2.08 9.74 12.69
CA ASN A 45 -0.85 9.02 12.34
C ASN A 45 0.32 9.95 11.97
N SER A 46 0.16 11.28 12.05
CA SER A 46 1.16 12.23 11.58
C SER A 46 2.51 12.11 12.30
N SER A 47 2.52 11.87 13.59
CA SER A 47 3.75 11.63 14.37
C SER A 47 4.42 10.32 13.97
N PHE A 48 3.65 9.27 13.75
CA PHE A 48 4.15 7.97 13.27
C PHE A 48 4.78 8.09 11.88
N LEU A 49 4.09 8.74 10.95
CA LEU A 49 4.58 8.94 9.58
C LEU A 49 5.85 9.81 9.53
N LYS A 50 6.01 10.77 10.46
CA LYS A 50 7.23 11.56 10.61
C LYS A 50 8.38 10.82 11.30
N SER A 51 8.10 9.70 11.97
CA SER A 51 9.09 8.89 12.68
C SER A 51 9.78 7.83 11.81
N PHE A 52 9.57 7.86 10.48
CA PHE A 52 10.23 6.93 9.57
C PHE A 52 11.73 7.17 9.52
N GLU A 53 12.48 6.09 9.67
CA GLU A 53 13.93 6.05 9.56
C GLU A 53 14.34 5.16 8.38
N LYS A 54 15.57 5.30 7.88
CA LYS A 54 16.10 4.52 6.76
C LYS A 54 16.02 3.00 6.96
N LYS A 55 16.08 2.53 8.22
CA LYS A 55 15.95 1.11 8.58
C LYS A 55 14.52 0.59 8.62
N ASP A 56 13.51 1.47 8.64
CA ASP A 56 12.12 1.06 8.67
C ASP A 56 11.69 0.52 7.31
N LEU A 57 10.89 -0.53 7.32
CA LEU A 57 10.36 -1.17 6.13
C LEU A 57 8.92 -0.72 5.88
N ALA A 58 8.66 -0.23 4.67
CA ALA A 58 7.32 -0.01 4.13
C ALA A 58 7.08 -0.97 2.96
N ILE A 59 5.88 -1.52 2.84
CA ILE A 59 5.50 -2.46 1.78
C ILE A 59 4.26 -1.95 1.07
N ASP A 60 4.27 -1.97 -0.26
CA ASP A 60 3.10 -1.66 -1.08
C ASP A 60 2.60 -2.92 -1.79
N LEU A 61 1.38 -3.36 -1.46
CA LEU A 61 0.80 -4.60 -1.97
C LEU A 61 0.14 -4.39 -3.33
N GLY A 62 0.60 -5.14 -4.34
CA GLY A 62 0.06 -5.06 -5.68
C GLY A 62 0.26 -3.68 -6.30
N THR A 63 1.47 -3.17 -6.24
CA THR A 63 1.87 -1.81 -6.65
C THR A 63 1.44 -1.44 -8.06
N GLY A 64 1.28 -2.40 -8.96
CA GLY A 64 0.81 -2.19 -10.32
C GLY A 64 1.69 -1.24 -11.12
N GLY A 65 1.15 -0.10 -11.52
CA GLY A 65 1.89 0.97 -12.23
C GLY A 65 2.63 1.94 -11.31
N GLY A 66 2.85 1.59 -10.02
CA GLY A 66 3.64 2.41 -9.08
C GLY A 66 2.82 3.22 -8.07
N LEU A 67 1.53 2.95 -7.91
CA LEU A 67 0.65 3.71 -7.03
C LEU A 67 0.07 2.85 -5.89
N PRO A 68 0.22 3.26 -4.61
CA PRO A 68 0.85 4.50 -4.15
C PRO A 68 2.37 4.38 -3.90
N GLY A 69 2.95 3.17 -3.81
CA GLY A 69 4.25 2.90 -3.21
C GLY A 69 5.41 3.65 -3.85
N LEU A 70 5.53 3.66 -5.19
CA LEU A 70 6.61 4.36 -5.88
C LEU A 70 6.57 5.88 -5.61
N VAL A 71 5.36 6.46 -5.57
CA VAL A 71 5.18 7.88 -5.24
C VAL A 71 5.57 8.13 -3.78
N LEU A 72 5.08 7.31 -2.84
CA LEU A 72 5.37 7.46 -1.41
C LEU A 72 6.87 7.33 -1.12
N ALA A 73 7.57 6.46 -1.83
CA ALA A 73 9.01 6.31 -1.70
C ALA A 73 9.79 7.59 -2.04
N THR A 74 9.24 8.50 -2.84
CA THR A 74 9.88 9.80 -3.12
C THR A 74 9.71 10.82 -1.98
N PHE A 75 8.76 10.60 -1.06
CA PHE A 75 8.42 11.52 0.02
C PHE A 75 8.79 11.01 1.43
N THR A 76 9.33 9.80 1.52
CA THR A 76 9.70 9.17 2.80
C THR A 76 11.15 8.72 2.79
N ASP A 77 11.78 8.61 3.95
CA ASP A 77 13.18 8.18 4.08
C ASP A 77 13.34 6.72 4.50
N CYS A 78 12.26 5.92 4.51
CA CYS A 78 12.31 4.49 4.81
C CYS A 78 12.61 3.64 3.58
N PHE A 79 12.93 2.37 3.80
CA PHE A 79 13.07 1.38 2.74
C PHE A 79 11.70 0.91 2.27
N TRP A 80 11.48 0.87 0.97
CA TRP A 80 10.23 0.43 0.35
C TRP A 80 10.39 -0.87 -0.39
N LEU A 81 9.46 -1.78 -0.17
CA LEU A 81 9.26 -2.97 -0.96
C LEU A 81 8.00 -2.81 -1.82
N LEU A 82 8.17 -2.76 -3.13
CA LEU A 82 7.07 -2.71 -4.09
C LEU A 82 6.79 -4.13 -4.58
N THR A 83 5.56 -4.62 -4.41
CA THR A 83 5.25 -6.01 -4.75
C THR A 83 4.19 -6.11 -5.83
N ASP A 84 4.40 -6.96 -6.79
CA ASP A 84 3.40 -7.35 -7.79
C ASP A 84 3.71 -8.77 -8.29
N ARG A 85 2.68 -9.53 -8.67
CA ARG A 85 2.85 -10.87 -9.22
C ARG A 85 3.15 -10.90 -10.73
N SER A 86 3.09 -9.76 -11.39
CA SER A 86 3.28 -9.62 -12.83
C SER A 86 4.72 -9.27 -13.15
N GLU A 87 5.45 -10.15 -13.82
CA GLU A 87 6.81 -9.92 -14.34
C GLU A 87 6.91 -8.61 -15.13
N ARG A 88 5.95 -8.34 -16.02
CA ARG A 88 5.94 -7.10 -16.82
C ARG A 88 5.87 -5.84 -15.95
N ARG A 89 5.01 -5.85 -14.91
CA ARG A 89 4.91 -4.72 -13.98
C ARG A 89 6.16 -4.59 -13.13
N CYS A 90 6.72 -5.70 -12.66
CA CYS A 90 7.98 -5.69 -11.90
C CYS A 90 9.14 -5.15 -12.73
N ALA A 91 9.27 -5.53 -14.00
CA ALA A 91 10.27 -4.98 -14.91
C ALA A 91 10.08 -3.47 -15.12
N PHE A 92 8.86 -3.01 -15.33
CA PHE A 92 8.53 -1.59 -15.42
C PHE A 92 8.92 -0.84 -14.14
N LEU A 93 8.56 -1.35 -12.96
CA LEU A 93 8.87 -0.73 -11.68
C LEU A 93 10.37 -0.64 -11.43
N LYS A 94 11.15 -1.68 -11.76
CA LYS A 94 12.62 -1.66 -11.65
C LYS A 94 13.25 -0.54 -12.50
N LYS A 95 12.75 -0.34 -13.73
CA LYS A 95 13.16 0.79 -14.55
C LYS A 95 12.77 2.14 -13.95
N ALA A 96 11.53 2.26 -13.47
CA ALA A 96 11.03 3.49 -12.84
C ALA A 96 11.85 3.88 -11.59
N ILE A 97 12.24 2.90 -10.77
CA ILE A 97 13.12 3.11 -9.60
C ILE A 97 14.48 3.67 -10.04
N SER A 98 15.07 3.13 -11.09
CA SER A 98 16.35 3.62 -11.63
C SER A 98 16.21 5.04 -12.18
N ASP A 99 15.16 5.34 -12.94
CA ASP A 99 14.90 6.67 -13.50
C ASP A 99 14.68 7.74 -12.41
N LEU A 100 14.22 7.34 -11.21
CA LEU A 100 14.00 8.20 -10.05
C LEU A 100 15.20 8.27 -9.09
N ASP A 101 16.28 7.54 -9.36
CA ASP A 101 17.45 7.43 -8.48
C ASP A 101 17.09 6.89 -7.08
N LEU A 102 16.21 5.86 -7.02
CA LEU A 102 15.71 5.29 -5.77
C LEU A 102 16.27 3.91 -5.43
N ASN A 103 17.27 3.39 -6.21
CA ASN A 103 17.78 2.03 -6.07
C ASN A 103 18.31 1.67 -4.66
N GLU A 104 18.77 2.68 -3.89
CA GLU A 104 19.31 2.45 -2.54
C GLU A 104 18.21 2.23 -1.48
N LYS A 105 16.95 2.60 -1.79
CA LYS A 105 15.87 2.55 -0.80
C LYS A 105 14.56 1.94 -1.30
N VAL A 106 14.53 1.44 -2.53
CA VAL A 106 13.34 0.79 -3.11
C VAL A 106 13.75 -0.49 -3.80
N GLU A 107 13.07 -1.57 -3.46
CA GLU A 107 13.22 -2.88 -4.09
C GLU A 107 11.87 -3.33 -4.67
N VAL A 108 11.92 -4.08 -5.79
CA VAL A 108 10.75 -4.72 -6.40
C VAL A 108 10.84 -6.22 -6.18
N VAL A 109 9.82 -6.79 -5.56
CA VAL A 109 9.69 -8.23 -5.37
C VAL A 109 8.53 -8.77 -6.21
N GLU A 110 8.87 -9.70 -7.10
CA GLU A 110 7.91 -10.43 -7.93
C GLU A 110 7.39 -11.63 -7.15
N CYS A 111 6.25 -11.46 -6.50
CA CYS A 111 5.56 -12.53 -5.77
C CYS A 111 4.10 -12.18 -5.56
N SER A 112 3.30 -13.16 -5.16
CA SER A 112 1.97 -12.89 -4.63
C SER A 112 2.05 -12.34 -3.19
N ALA A 113 1.03 -11.59 -2.77
CA ALA A 113 1.02 -10.98 -1.44
C ALA A 113 0.97 -12.02 -0.30
N GLU A 114 0.28 -13.14 -0.52
CA GLU A 114 0.25 -14.25 0.43
C GLU A 114 1.61 -14.95 0.56
N GLU A 115 2.34 -15.13 -0.55
CA GLU A 115 3.71 -15.69 -0.51
C GLU A 115 4.65 -14.76 0.25
N LEU A 116 4.58 -13.45 -0.03
CA LEU A 116 5.36 -12.45 0.71
C LEU A 116 5.09 -12.53 2.21
N SER A 117 3.81 -12.68 2.59
CA SER A 117 3.36 -12.69 3.98
C SER A 117 3.75 -13.97 4.73
N LEU A 118 4.03 -15.05 4.01
CA LEU A 118 4.55 -16.30 4.55
C LEU A 118 6.09 -16.33 4.63
N GLY A 119 6.75 -15.43 3.91
CA GLY A 119 8.21 -15.39 3.79
C GLY A 119 8.91 -14.53 4.84
N ASP A 120 10.12 -14.12 4.50
CA ASP A 120 11.04 -13.40 5.39
C ASP A 120 10.56 -12.02 5.84
N TYR A 121 9.56 -11.46 5.18
CA TYR A 121 9.03 -10.13 5.50
C TYR A 121 7.93 -10.15 6.58
N ARG A 122 7.52 -11.33 7.03
CA ARG A 122 6.51 -11.51 8.08
C ARG A 122 6.91 -10.77 9.37
N GLY A 123 6.00 -9.93 9.88
CA GLY A 123 6.17 -9.19 11.12
C GLY A 123 7.23 -8.09 11.08
N LYS A 124 7.69 -7.65 9.90
CA LYS A 124 8.78 -6.68 9.76
C LYS A 124 8.36 -5.27 9.35
N ALA A 125 7.22 -5.15 8.65
CA ALA A 125 6.81 -3.88 8.09
C ALA A 125 6.32 -2.90 9.17
N LYS A 126 6.82 -1.67 9.12
CA LYS A 126 6.29 -0.53 9.87
C LYS A 126 5.04 0.04 9.19
N LEU A 127 5.00 -0.02 7.87
CA LEU A 127 3.86 0.42 7.06
C LEU A 127 3.56 -0.62 5.98
N VAL A 128 2.28 -0.94 5.80
CA VAL A 128 1.78 -1.63 4.62
C VAL A 128 0.75 -0.73 3.96
N THR A 129 0.85 -0.55 2.64
CA THR A 129 -0.13 0.19 1.84
C THR A 129 -0.78 -0.73 0.81
N ALA A 130 -2.02 -0.42 0.46
CA ALA A 130 -2.70 -1.05 -0.67
C ALA A 130 -3.67 -0.08 -1.32
N ARG A 131 -3.77 -0.13 -2.66
CA ARG A 131 -4.71 0.62 -3.47
C ARG A 131 -5.32 -0.29 -4.53
N SER A 132 -6.64 -0.42 -4.53
CA SER A 132 -7.34 -1.26 -5.53
C SER A 132 -6.76 -2.67 -5.65
N PHE A 133 -6.25 -3.22 -4.56
CA PHE A 133 -5.57 -4.51 -4.53
C PHE A 133 -6.58 -5.66 -4.62
N ALA A 134 -7.49 -5.75 -3.65
CA ALA A 134 -8.52 -6.78 -3.56
C ALA A 134 -9.70 -6.29 -2.69
N SER A 135 -10.64 -7.17 -2.35
CA SER A 135 -11.66 -6.90 -1.34
C SER A 135 -11.01 -6.62 0.03
N PRO A 136 -11.70 -5.93 0.94
CA PRO A 136 -11.18 -5.61 2.27
C PRO A 136 -10.63 -6.81 3.02
N ALA A 137 -11.39 -7.91 3.10
CA ALA A 137 -10.98 -9.12 3.80
C ALA A 137 -9.69 -9.73 3.23
N ILE A 138 -9.60 -9.85 1.90
CA ILE A 138 -8.41 -10.39 1.22
C ILE A 138 -7.21 -9.47 1.48
N THR A 139 -7.42 -8.15 1.36
CA THR A 139 -6.35 -7.17 1.55
C THR A 139 -5.84 -7.18 2.99
N ALA A 140 -6.74 -7.23 3.99
CA ALA A 140 -6.36 -7.31 5.40
C ALA A 140 -5.59 -8.60 5.71
N GLU A 141 -6.04 -9.75 5.19
CA GLU A 141 -5.40 -11.04 5.42
C GLU A 141 -3.99 -11.12 4.81
N CYS A 142 -3.74 -10.42 3.69
CA CYS A 142 -2.40 -10.30 3.12
C CYS A 142 -1.53 -9.27 3.87
N ALA A 143 -2.12 -8.19 4.39
CA ALA A 143 -1.38 -7.11 5.02
C ALA A 143 -1.01 -7.40 6.49
N GLY A 144 -1.95 -7.96 7.27
CA GLY A 144 -1.80 -8.17 8.71
C GLY A 144 -0.53 -8.93 9.11
N PRO A 145 -0.24 -10.09 8.47
CA PRO A 145 0.96 -10.87 8.79
C PRO A 145 2.28 -10.15 8.52
N LEU A 146 2.33 -9.17 7.62
CA LEU A 146 3.55 -8.42 7.30
C LEU A 146 3.91 -7.39 8.36
N LEU A 147 2.92 -6.90 9.11
CA LEU A 147 3.11 -5.82 10.07
C LEU A 147 3.83 -6.28 11.32
N ARG A 148 4.78 -5.46 11.78
CA ARG A 148 5.27 -5.54 13.17
C ARG A 148 4.24 -4.93 14.13
N GLU A 149 4.31 -5.28 15.40
CA GLU A 149 3.49 -4.60 16.43
C GLU A 149 3.71 -3.09 16.41
N GLY A 150 2.64 -2.31 16.51
CA GLY A 150 2.63 -0.87 16.35
C GLY A 150 2.74 -0.39 14.90
N GLY A 151 2.92 -1.28 13.93
CA GLY A 151 2.92 -0.94 12.50
C GLY A 151 1.53 -0.52 12.01
N LEU A 152 1.48 0.21 10.90
CA LEU A 152 0.25 0.68 10.28
C LEU A 152 -0.04 -0.01 8.95
N PHE A 153 -1.29 -0.37 8.75
CA PHE A 153 -1.86 -0.71 7.46
C PHE A 153 -2.74 0.45 7.00
N ILE A 154 -2.50 1.00 5.82
CA ILE A 154 -3.27 2.10 5.25
C ILE A 154 -3.78 1.72 3.87
N VAL A 155 -5.08 1.88 3.66
CA VAL A 155 -5.75 1.62 2.37
C VAL A 155 -6.46 2.85 1.86
N SER A 156 -6.60 2.93 0.53
CA SER A 156 -7.57 3.84 -0.07
C SER A 156 -8.95 3.21 -0.12
N GLU A 157 -9.96 4.00 0.16
CA GLU A 157 -11.36 3.64 0.07
C GLU A 157 -11.97 4.17 -1.23
N PRO A 158 -13.02 3.53 -1.77
CA PRO A 158 -13.80 4.08 -2.86
C PRO A 158 -14.31 5.49 -2.51
N PRO A 159 -14.52 6.36 -3.51
CA PRO A 159 -15.18 7.64 -3.29
C PRO A 159 -16.55 7.41 -2.62
N PHE A 160 -16.89 8.23 -1.65
CA PHE A 160 -18.21 8.22 -1.00
C PHE A 160 -19.25 8.71 -2.02
N ASN A 161 -19.90 7.78 -2.73
CA ASN A 161 -20.92 8.11 -3.72
C ASN A 161 -22.34 8.06 -3.18
N ASN A 162 -22.58 7.49 -1.96
CA ASN A 162 -23.90 7.40 -1.38
C ASN A 162 -23.84 7.39 0.15
N PRO A 163 -24.64 8.25 0.84
CA PRO A 163 -24.81 8.20 2.31
C PRO A 163 -25.45 6.91 2.83
N THR A 164 -26.05 6.10 1.93
CA THR A 164 -26.69 4.83 2.25
C THR A 164 -25.75 3.62 2.16
N ASP A 165 -24.51 3.77 1.71
CA ASP A 165 -23.50 2.71 1.69
C ASP A 165 -22.85 2.55 3.08
N ASN A 166 -23.71 2.39 4.09
CA ASN A 166 -23.36 2.28 5.52
C ASN A 166 -22.89 0.87 5.93
N GLN A 167 -22.64 -0.05 4.99
CA GLN A 167 -22.01 -1.31 5.36
C GLN A 167 -20.55 -1.05 5.73
N ASP A 168 -20.21 -1.34 6.99
CA ASP A 168 -18.81 -1.33 7.42
C ASP A 168 -18.05 -2.42 6.64
N ARG A 169 -17.25 -1.98 5.69
CA ARG A 169 -16.44 -2.87 4.83
C ARG A 169 -15.33 -3.56 5.61
N TRP A 170 -15.09 -3.17 6.85
CA TRP A 170 -14.00 -3.62 7.71
C TRP A 170 -14.52 -4.01 9.10
N PRO A 171 -15.32 -5.08 9.22
CA PRO A 171 -15.89 -5.50 10.49
C PRO A 171 -14.78 -5.87 11.49
N ILE A 172 -15.01 -5.52 12.75
CA ILE A 172 -14.03 -5.64 13.83
C ILE A 172 -13.61 -7.09 14.03
N GLU A 173 -14.56 -8.02 13.94
CA GLU A 173 -14.33 -9.46 14.20
C GLU A 173 -13.24 -10.03 13.31
N GLY A 174 -13.30 -9.76 11.99
CA GLY A 174 -12.27 -10.24 11.06
C GLY A 174 -10.92 -9.56 11.21
N LEU A 175 -10.90 -8.31 11.69
CA LEU A 175 -9.66 -7.57 11.92
C LEU A 175 -8.93 -8.04 13.18
N VAL A 176 -9.66 -8.39 14.24
CA VAL A 176 -9.09 -8.88 15.50
C VAL A 176 -8.28 -10.15 15.28
N ASP A 177 -8.78 -11.07 14.46
CA ASP A 177 -8.08 -12.33 14.12
C ASP A 177 -6.72 -12.08 13.44
N LEU A 178 -6.59 -10.95 12.74
CA LEU A 178 -5.34 -10.52 12.09
C LEU A 178 -4.45 -9.64 12.99
N GLY A 179 -4.86 -9.41 14.24
CA GLY A 179 -4.17 -8.50 15.16
C GLY A 179 -4.32 -7.02 14.79
N LEU A 180 -5.33 -6.67 13.99
CA LEU A 180 -5.55 -5.32 13.50
C LEU A 180 -6.67 -4.61 14.26
N LYS A 181 -6.47 -3.33 14.55
CA LYS A 181 -7.48 -2.43 15.12
C LYS A 181 -7.60 -1.20 14.24
N GLN A 182 -8.82 -0.85 13.85
CA GLN A 182 -9.06 0.40 13.13
C GLN A 182 -8.61 1.59 13.97
N LYS A 183 -7.94 2.56 13.33
CA LYS A 183 -7.40 3.74 14.00
C LYS A 183 -8.03 5.04 13.50
N GLU A 184 -7.97 5.30 12.18
CA GLU A 184 -8.47 6.55 11.61
C GLU A 184 -9.10 6.32 10.23
N GLN A 185 -10.07 7.17 9.89
CA GLN A 185 -10.57 7.33 8.54
C GLN A 185 -10.52 8.82 8.19
N TRP A 186 -10.00 9.15 6.99
CA TRP A 186 -9.89 10.54 6.53
C TRP A 186 -10.10 10.65 5.02
N HIS A 187 -10.22 11.88 4.56
CA HIS A 187 -10.42 12.21 3.15
C HIS A 187 -9.47 13.33 2.73
N THR A 188 -9.05 13.29 1.46
CA THR A 188 -8.34 14.37 0.78
C THR A 188 -8.98 14.59 -0.59
N GLY A 189 -9.70 15.68 -0.76
CA GLY A 189 -10.56 15.85 -1.93
C GLY A 189 -11.63 14.74 -2.00
N LEU A 190 -11.69 14.02 -3.12
CA LEU A 190 -12.61 12.89 -3.32
C LEU A 190 -12.07 11.55 -2.85
N ALA A 191 -10.80 11.48 -2.45
CA ALA A 191 -10.17 10.24 -2.04
C ALA A 191 -10.39 9.97 -0.56
N GLY A 192 -10.86 8.76 -0.23
CA GLY A 192 -10.97 8.25 1.14
C GLY A 192 -9.82 7.35 1.51
N TYR A 193 -9.47 7.33 2.79
CA TYR A 193 -8.43 6.47 3.36
C TYR A 193 -8.87 5.92 4.69
N ARG A 194 -8.34 4.75 5.02
CA ARG A 194 -8.55 4.11 6.33
C ARG A 194 -7.24 3.52 6.82
N SER A 195 -6.98 3.66 8.12
CA SER A 195 -5.80 3.07 8.75
C SER A 195 -6.17 2.09 9.85
N PHE A 196 -5.32 1.07 9.99
CA PHE A 196 -5.38 0.06 11.03
C PHE A 196 -4.01 -0.03 11.68
N VAL A 197 -3.98 -0.19 12.99
CA VAL A 197 -2.74 -0.44 13.74
C VAL A 197 -2.66 -1.92 14.11
N CYS A 198 -1.47 -2.49 13.93
CA CYS A 198 -1.18 -3.84 14.42
C CYS A 198 -1.00 -3.78 15.95
N VAL A 199 -1.96 -4.32 16.68
CA VAL A 199 -1.99 -4.33 18.17
C VAL A 199 -1.50 -5.64 18.76
N ALA A 200 -1.40 -6.69 17.95
CA ALA A 200 -0.89 -8.00 18.34
C ALA A 200 -0.30 -8.71 17.11
N LYS A 201 0.66 -9.61 17.35
CA LYS A 201 1.22 -10.46 16.28
C LYS A 201 0.10 -11.27 15.62
N CYS A 202 0.02 -11.20 14.29
CA CYS A 202 -0.93 -12.01 13.51
C CYS A 202 -0.64 -13.50 13.71
N SER A 203 -1.70 -14.30 13.91
CA SER A 203 -1.60 -15.74 14.06
C SER A 203 -0.92 -16.41 12.86
N GLU A 204 -0.15 -17.46 13.11
CA GLU A 204 0.59 -18.24 12.08
C GLU A 204 -0.34 -18.97 11.09
N ILE A 205 -1.65 -19.09 11.39
CA ILE A 205 -2.63 -19.64 10.44
C ILE A 205 -2.92 -18.70 9.28
N TYR A 206 -2.53 -17.41 9.37
CA TYR A 206 -2.69 -16.39 8.34
C TYR A 206 -1.35 -16.01 7.70
N PRO A 207 -1.35 -15.64 6.40
CA PRO A 207 -2.48 -15.73 5.50
C PRO A 207 -2.80 -17.19 5.18
N ARG A 208 -4.07 -17.48 4.95
CA ARG A 208 -4.49 -18.77 4.43
C ARG A 208 -4.08 -18.90 2.94
N ARG A 209 -4.12 -20.12 2.40
CA ARG A 209 -3.86 -20.31 0.96
C ARG A 209 -4.81 -19.48 0.11
N PHE A 210 -4.32 -18.89 -0.97
CA PHE A 210 -5.07 -17.96 -1.84
C PHE A 210 -6.48 -18.47 -2.22
N ASN A 211 -6.61 -19.74 -2.65
CA ASN A 211 -7.90 -20.33 -2.97
C ASN A 211 -8.89 -20.36 -1.79
N LYS A 212 -8.40 -20.42 -0.56
CA LYS A 212 -9.23 -20.39 0.64
C LYS A 212 -9.66 -18.95 0.96
N ILE A 213 -8.74 -18.00 0.85
CA ILE A 213 -9.01 -16.58 1.07
C ILE A 213 -10.09 -16.09 0.11
N THR A 214 -9.99 -16.44 -1.19
CA THR A 214 -10.90 -15.96 -2.23
C THR A 214 -12.28 -16.62 -2.18
N LYS A 215 -12.36 -17.92 -1.81
CA LYS A 215 -13.62 -18.64 -1.74
C LYS A 215 -14.38 -18.42 -0.43
N ASN A 216 -13.67 -18.14 0.64
CA ASN A 216 -14.22 -17.96 1.97
C ASN A 216 -13.45 -16.84 2.70
N PRO A 217 -13.64 -15.57 2.30
CA PRO A 217 -13.00 -14.43 2.97
C PRO A 217 -13.38 -14.38 4.44
N LEU A 218 -12.61 -13.67 5.26
CA LEU A 218 -12.84 -13.56 6.71
C LEU A 218 -14.12 -12.79 7.03
N PHE A 219 -14.47 -11.85 6.14
CA PHE A 219 -15.67 -11.02 6.25
C PHE A 219 -16.12 -10.50 4.89
#